data_09137f434c32f5a6dad60fa3d812d541
#
_entry.id   09137f434c32f5a6dad60fa3d812d541
#
_cell.length_a   1.000
_cell.length_b   1.000
_cell.length_c   1.000
_cell.angle_alpha   90.00
_cell.angle_beta   90.00
_cell.angle_gamma   90.00
#
_symmetry.space_group_name_H-M   'P 1'
#
loop_
_entity.id
_entity.type
_entity.pdbx_description
1 polymer ?
#
loop_
_entity_poly.entity_id
_entity_poly.type
_entity_poly.pdbx_seq_one_letter_code
_entity_poly.pdbx_strand_id
1 'polypeptide(L)'
;MKNFILSNNEARLVVLQRIELISPFLKKLRKFFGRTLFTNFVTKYFLNSNQIGISYYAAMHKEFLTFQNSINSDQDQLFLSIGGGLGGLELIINQNLPSKKYYFIERNFISKKVKYGWGGTINNEAYNDLEIQKRFLENNGMHNSQINIFDYDKDKLPDQKFD
;
A
#
# COMPACT_ATOMS: atom_id res chain seq x y z
N MET A 1 -15.55 8.15 12.37
CA MET A 1 -14.07 8.19 12.16
C MET A 1 -13.83 7.78 10.72
N LYS A 2 -13.03 8.53 9.96
CA LYS A 2 -12.69 8.14 8.58
C LYS A 2 -11.79 6.90 8.59
N ASN A 3 -12.01 5.97 7.67
CA ASN A 3 -11.25 4.72 7.54
C ASN A 3 -11.22 4.29 6.07
N PHE A 4 -10.26 3.45 5.73
CA PHE A 4 -10.30 2.70 4.48
C PHE A 4 -11.15 1.45 4.63
N ILE A 5 -11.95 1.16 3.61
CA ILE A 5 -12.69 -0.10 3.51
C ILE A 5 -11.70 -1.15 3.00
N LEU A 6 -11.46 -2.18 3.80
CA LEU A 6 -10.53 -3.26 3.49
C LEU A 6 -11.21 -4.62 3.53
N SER A 7 -11.02 -5.42 2.50
CA SER A 7 -11.19 -6.87 2.58
C SER A 7 -10.07 -7.52 3.42
N ASN A 8 -10.24 -8.77 3.80
CA ASN A 8 -9.19 -9.49 4.54
C ASN A 8 -7.87 -9.61 3.75
N ASN A 9 -7.94 -9.74 2.42
CA ASN A 9 -6.75 -9.80 1.58
C ASN A 9 -6.02 -8.45 1.53
N GLU A 10 -6.75 -7.35 1.40
CA GLU A 10 -6.19 -6.00 1.43
C GLU A 10 -5.57 -5.71 2.81
N ALA A 11 -6.27 -6.03 3.90
CA ALA A 11 -5.74 -5.88 5.25
C ALA A 11 -4.45 -6.70 5.46
N ARG A 12 -4.39 -7.89 4.87
CA ARG A 12 -3.17 -8.72 4.88
C ARG A 12 -2.02 -8.02 4.16
N LEU A 13 -2.24 -7.48 2.96
CA LEU A 13 -1.21 -6.77 2.20
C LEU A 13 -0.73 -5.52 2.96
N VAL A 14 -1.65 -4.72 3.51
CA VAL A 14 -1.29 -3.58 4.37
C VAL A 14 -0.36 -4.00 5.51
N VAL A 15 -0.68 -5.07 6.23
CA VAL A 15 0.14 -5.55 7.35
C VAL A 15 1.51 -6.06 6.90
N LEU A 16 1.60 -6.69 5.74
CA LEU A 16 2.87 -7.17 5.19
C LEU A 16 3.77 -6.03 4.75
N GLN A 17 3.19 -4.97 4.22
CA GLN A 17 3.90 -3.76 3.79
C GLN A 17 4.23 -2.82 4.96
N ARG A 18 3.31 -2.73 5.95
CA ARG A 18 3.37 -1.79 7.08
C ARG A 18 3.13 -2.50 8.40
N ILE A 19 4.13 -3.24 8.84
CA ILE A 19 4.07 -4.05 10.04
C ILE A 19 3.85 -3.24 11.32
N GLU A 20 4.14 -1.96 11.31
CA GLU A 20 3.92 -1.05 12.43
C GLU A 20 2.43 -0.85 12.77
N LEU A 21 1.53 -1.08 11.81
CA LEU A 21 0.09 -0.89 11.97
C LEU A 21 -0.62 -2.03 12.74
N ILE A 22 0.09 -3.11 13.02
CA ILE A 22 -0.50 -4.23 13.78
C ILE A 22 -0.63 -3.90 15.27
N SER A 23 -1.65 -4.46 15.90
CA SER A 23 -1.88 -4.32 17.33
C SER A 23 -0.71 -4.85 18.17
N PRO A 24 -0.54 -4.38 19.42
CA PRO A 24 0.49 -4.91 20.33
C PRO A 24 0.39 -6.43 20.53
N PHE A 25 -0.83 -6.98 20.53
CA PHE A 25 -1.06 -8.42 20.60
C PHE A 25 -0.47 -9.15 19.39
N LEU A 26 -0.75 -8.70 18.17
CA LEU A 26 -0.19 -9.29 16.94
C LEU A 26 1.34 -9.13 16.87
N LYS A 27 1.89 -8.04 17.42
CA LYS A 27 3.35 -7.89 17.57
C LYS A 27 3.96 -8.97 18.45
N LYS A 28 3.30 -9.31 19.57
CA LYS A 28 3.72 -10.42 20.45
C LYS A 28 3.64 -11.77 19.73
N LEU A 29 2.52 -12.04 19.02
CA LEU A 29 2.37 -13.27 18.23
C LEU A 29 3.47 -13.40 17.17
N ARG A 30 3.80 -12.32 16.45
CA ARG A 30 4.90 -12.32 15.47
C ARG A 30 6.25 -12.65 16.12
N LYS A 31 6.49 -12.14 17.32
CA LYS A 31 7.72 -12.40 18.08
C LYS A 31 7.80 -13.87 18.52
N PHE A 32 6.66 -14.45 18.92
CA PHE A 32 6.57 -15.83 19.38
C PHE A 32 6.63 -16.86 18.22
N PHE A 33 5.86 -16.65 17.16
CA PHE A 33 5.76 -17.59 16.04
C PHE A 33 6.80 -17.38 14.95
N GLY A 34 7.56 -16.30 15.00
CA GLY A 34 8.49 -15.90 13.95
C GLY A 34 7.80 -15.35 12.69
N ARG A 35 8.61 -14.76 11.81
CA ARG A 35 8.09 -14.05 10.62
C ARG A 35 7.37 -14.97 9.64
N THR A 36 7.90 -16.14 9.35
CA THR A 36 7.35 -17.04 8.34
C THR A 36 5.95 -17.53 8.71
N LEU A 37 5.76 -17.98 9.96
CA LEU A 37 4.45 -18.43 10.41
C LEU A 37 3.47 -17.26 10.55
N PHE A 38 3.94 -16.12 11.04
CA PHE A 38 3.13 -14.90 11.09
C PHE A 38 2.62 -14.53 9.69
N THR A 39 3.50 -14.44 8.69
CA THR A 39 3.16 -14.07 7.31
C THR A 39 2.21 -15.09 6.67
N ASN A 40 2.44 -16.38 6.86
CA ASN A 40 1.70 -17.41 6.14
C ASN A 40 0.42 -17.87 6.84
N PHE A 41 0.30 -17.65 8.13
CA PHE A 41 -0.85 -18.11 8.92
C PHE A 41 -1.56 -16.96 9.63
N VAL A 42 -0.87 -16.22 10.52
CA VAL A 42 -1.52 -15.20 11.34
C VAL A 42 -2.17 -14.10 10.49
N THR A 43 -1.46 -13.60 9.47
CA THR A 43 -2.01 -12.57 8.59
C THR A 43 -3.14 -13.05 7.68
N LYS A 44 -3.34 -14.35 7.54
CA LYS A 44 -4.47 -14.88 6.77
C LYS A 44 -5.76 -14.99 7.58
N TYR A 45 -5.66 -15.31 8.87
CA TYR A 45 -6.81 -15.78 9.64
C TYR A 45 -7.14 -14.91 10.86
N PHE A 46 -6.22 -14.05 11.31
CA PHE A 46 -6.36 -13.36 12.60
C PHE A 46 -6.30 -11.83 12.48
N LEU A 47 -6.54 -11.27 11.30
CA LEU A 47 -6.60 -9.83 11.13
C LEU A 47 -8.03 -9.30 11.28
N ASN A 48 -8.15 -8.16 11.92
CA ASN A 48 -9.37 -7.36 11.92
C ASN A 48 -9.23 -6.27 10.84
N SER A 49 -9.83 -6.49 9.66
CA SER A 49 -9.71 -5.60 8.51
C SER A 49 -10.21 -4.18 8.80
N ASN A 50 -11.28 -4.03 9.60
CA ASN A 50 -11.80 -2.72 9.96
C ASN A 50 -10.80 -1.93 10.82
N GLN A 51 -10.23 -2.57 11.86
CA GLN A 51 -9.23 -1.91 12.70
C GLN A 51 -7.96 -1.53 11.93
N ILE A 52 -7.53 -2.40 11.00
CA ILE A 52 -6.39 -2.11 10.12
C ILE A 52 -6.73 -0.95 9.19
N GLY A 53 -7.93 -0.90 8.62
CA GLY A 53 -8.39 0.19 7.77
C GLY A 53 -8.37 1.55 8.48
N ILE A 54 -8.82 1.59 9.75
CA ILE A 54 -8.75 2.80 10.58
C ILE A 54 -7.29 3.22 10.81
N SER A 55 -6.43 2.28 11.21
CA SER A 55 -5.01 2.56 11.50
C SER A 55 -4.25 2.97 10.24
N TYR A 56 -4.55 2.34 9.11
CA TYR A 56 -3.93 2.64 7.83
C TYR A 56 -4.34 4.03 7.34
N TYR A 57 -5.63 4.35 7.39
CA TYR A 57 -6.10 5.70 7.05
C TYR A 57 -5.40 6.75 7.91
N ALA A 58 -5.36 6.57 9.23
CA ALA A 58 -4.74 7.53 10.14
C ALA A 58 -3.24 7.73 9.84
N ALA A 59 -2.51 6.65 9.53
CA ALA A 59 -1.10 6.73 9.16
C ALA A 59 -0.90 7.50 7.84
N MET A 60 -1.66 7.17 6.79
CA MET A 60 -1.57 7.84 5.49
C MET A 60 -1.97 9.30 5.56
N HIS A 61 -3.02 9.61 6.32
CA HIS A 61 -3.44 11.00 6.53
C HIS A 61 -2.36 11.80 7.28
N LYS A 62 -1.72 11.21 8.27
CA LYS A 62 -0.60 11.85 8.96
C LYS A 62 0.57 12.11 8.02
N GLU A 63 0.93 11.15 7.16
CA GLU A 63 1.97 11.33 6.14
C GLU A 63 1.60 12.45 5.17
N PHE A 64 0.36 12.47 4.66
CA PHE A 64 -0.12 13.54 3.77
C PHE A 64 0.07 14.93 4.38
N LEU A 65 -0.27 15.13 5.66
CA LEU A 65 -0.14 16.41 6.34
C LEU A 65 1.31 16.94 6.39
N THR A 66 2.32 16.09 6.26
CA THR A 66 3.73 16.51 6.27
C THR A 66 4.17 17.20 4.99
N PHE A 67 3.52 16.91 3.86
CA PHE A 67 3.93 17.45 2.57
C PHE A 67 2.79 18.12 1.76
N GLN A 68 1.56 18.16 2.28
CA GLN A 68 0.41 18.72 1.56
C GLN A 68 0.66 20.13 1.01
N ASN A 69 1.43 20.95 1.71
CA ASN A 69 1.77 22.30 1.28
C ASN A 69 2.79 22.36 0.13
N SER A 70 3.43 21.24 -0.18
CA SER A 70 4.37 21.13 -1.30
C SER A 70 3.67 20.75 -2.62
N ILE A 71 2.40 20.35 -2.56
CA ILE A 71 1.62 19.99 -3.73
C ILE A 71 0.98 21.28 -4.29
N ASN A 72 1.30 21.59 -5.53
CA ASN A 72 0.61 22.66 -6.26
C ASN A 72 -0.68 22.11 -6.88
N SER A 73 -1.82 22.33 -6.22
CA SER A 73 -3.11 21.80 -6.63
C SER A 73 -3.56 22.18 -8.05
N ASP A 74 -3.07 23.31 -8.57
CA ASP A 74 -3.49 23.85 -9.86
C ASP A 74 -2.60 23.35 -11.02
N GLN A 75 -1.34 23.05 -10.72
CA GLN A 75 -0.34 22.67 -11.73
C GLN A 75 -0.09 21.16 -11.76
N ASP A 76 0.02 20.53 -10.58
CA ASP A 76 0.36 19.11 -10.46
C ASP A 76 -0.85 18.25 -10.89
N GLN A 77 -0.72 17.52 -11.97
CA GLN A 77 -1.80 16.71 -12.56
C GLN A 77 -1.48 15.22 -12.58
N LEU A 78 -0.21 14.87 -12.58
CA LEU A 78 0.29 13.50 -12.76
C LEU A 78 1.16 13.09 -11.57
N PHE A 79 0.68 12.14 -10.80
CA PHE A 79 1.39 11.62 -9.63
C PHE A 79 2.01 10.26 -9.94
N LEU A 80 3.29 10.12 -9.63
CA LEU A 80 4.01 8.85 -9.72
C LEU A 80 4.25 8.28 -8.33
N SER A 81 3.81 7.04 -8.13
CA SER A 81 4.06 6.25 -6.93
C SER A 81 4.92 5.04 -7.27
N ILE A 82 6.09 4.93 -6.67
CA ILE A 82 7.00 3.80 -6.86
C ILE A 82 7.12 3.03 -5.55
N GLY A 83 6.67 1.78 -5.53
CA GLY A 83 6.71 0.98 -4.32
C GLY A 83 5.76 1.47 -3.21
N GLY A 84 4.70 2.20 -3.56
CA GLY A 84 3.72 2.77 -2.62
C GLY A 84 2.76 1.74 -2.00
N GLY A 85 2.90 0.49 -2.39
CA GLY A 85 2.08 -0.61 -1.90
C GLY A 85 0.64 -0.51 -2.41
N LEU A 86 -0.37 -0.57 -1.51
CA LEU A 86 -1.77 -0.49 -1.92
C LEU A 86 -2.21 0.91 -2.40
N GLY A 87 -1.40 1.97 -2.18
CA GLY A 87 -1.75 3.32 -2.62
C GLY A 87 -2.64 4.09 -1.65
N GLY A 88 -2.50 3.83 -0.35
CA GLY A 88 -3.31 4.51 0.66
C GLY A 88 -3.00 6.01 0.76
N LEU A 89 -1.75 6.42 0.54
CA LEU A 89 -1.36 7.82 0.53
C LEU A 89 -1.98 8.55 -0.67
N GLU A 90 -1.92 7.92 -1.84
CA GLU A 90 -2.49 8.43 -3.09
C GLU A 90 -4.02 8.58 -2.99
N LEU A 91 -4.69 7.67 -2.28
CA LEU A 91 -6.12 7.84 -1.96
C LEU A 91 -6.39 9.06 -1.10
N ILE A 92 -5.55 9.35 -0.09
CA ILE A 92 -5.69 10.57 0.71
C ILE A 92 -5.45 11.82 -0.14
N ILE A 93 -4.44 11.79 -1.03
CA ILE A 93 -4.19 12.89 -1.97
C ILE A 93 -5.41 13.08 -2.85
N ASN A 94 -5.95 12.02 -3.45
CA ASN A 94 -7.12 12.09 -4.32
C ASN A 94 -8.39 12.60 -3.62
N GLN A 95 -8.58 12.27 -2.34
CA GLN A 95 -9.69 12.77 -1.54
C GLN A 95 -9.61 14.29 -1.28
N ASN A 96 -8.41 14.86 -1.27
CA ASN A 96 -8.19 16.29 -1.03
C ASN A 96 -7.98 17.07 -2.33
N LEU A 97 -7.46 16.42 -3.36
CA LEU A 97 -7.15 16.99 -4.67
C LEU A 97 -7.73 16.09 -5.77
N PRO A 98 -9.04 16.16 -6.02
CA PRO A 98 -9.69 15.31 -7.01
C PRO A 98 -9.23 15.65 -8.44
N SER A 99 -9.52 14.76 -9.37
CA SER A 99 -9.26 14.91 -10.81
C SER A 99 -7.79 14.80 -11.24
N LYS A 100 -6.93 14.23 -10.41
CA LYS A 100 -5.54 13.92 -10.76
C LYS A 100 -5.43 12.52 -11.36
N LYS A 101 -4.32 12.24 -12.04
CA LYS A 101 -3.99 10.90 -12.54
C LYS A 101 -2.83 10.32 -11.73
N TYR A 102 -2.94 9.05 -11.40
CA TYR A 102 -1.97 8.34 -10.59
C TYR A 102 -1.36 7.19 -11.39
N TYR A 103 -0.06 7.08 -11.33
CA TYR A 103 0.74 6.06 -11.98
C TYR A 103 1.47 5.28 -10.88
N PHE A 104 1.12 4.01 -10.74
CA PHE A 104 1.71 3.13 -9.74
C PHE A 104 2.68 2.19 -10.43
N ILE A 105 3.92 2.14 -9.96
CA ILE A 105 4.93 1.18 -10.41
C ILE A 105 5.21 0.25 -9.24
N GLU A 106 4.79 -1.00 -9.38
CA GLU A 106 4.81 -1.99 -8.31
C GLU A 106 5.27 -3.35 -8.81
N ARG A 107 5.69 -4.22 -7.91
CA ARG A 107 5.92 -5.63 -8.20
C ARG A 107 4.69 -6.47 -7.88
N ASN A 108 4.32 -7.34 -8.81
CA ASN A 108 3.10 -8.15 -8.71
C ASN A 108 3.37 -9.53 -8.12
N PHE A 109 3.85 -9.61 -6.87
CA PHE A 109 3.95 -10.87 -6.16
C PHE A 109 4.01 -10.71 -4.64
N ILE A 110 3.74 -11.81 -3.92
CA ILE A 110 3.84 -11.89 -2.47
C ILE A 110 4.95 -12.88 -2.12
N SER A 111 6.02 -12.38 -1.51
CA SER A 111 7.17 -13.18 -1.10
C SER A 111 6.77 -14.24 -0.08
N LYS A 112 7.09 -15.50 -0.39
CA LYS A 112 6.85 -16.65 0.50
C LYS A 112 7.94 -16.80 1.58
N LYS A 113 9.16 -16.34 1.27
CA LYS A 113 10.31 -16.40 2.18
C LYS A 113 10.72 -14.97 2.53
N VAL A 114 10.62 -14.63 3.79
CA VAL A 114 11.13 -13.38 4.31
C VAL A 114 12.62 -13.55 4.58
N LYS A 115 13.48 -12.86 3.85
CA LYS A 115 14.91 -12.82 4.12
C LYS A 115 15.24 -11.76 5.17
N TYR A 116 16.24 -12.06 5.99
CA TYR A 116 16.70 -11.19 7.05
C TYR A 116 17.98 -10.47 6.63
N GLY A 117 18.02 -9.16 6.90
CA GLY A 117 19.25 -8.39 6.94
C GLY A 117 19.53 -7.56 5.69
N TRP A 118 20.25 -6.48 5.91
CA TRP A 118 20.70 -5.51 4.91
C TRP A 118 21.87 -6.00 4.04
N GLY A 119 22.31 -7.23 4.20
CA GLY A 119 23.47 -7.79 3.52
C GLY A 119 23.20 -9.02 2.66
N GLY A 120 21.95 -9.39 2.48
CA GLY A 120 21.57 -10.51 1.61
C GLY A 120 21.51 -10.08 0.16
N THR A 121 22.20 -10.78 -0.70
CA THR A 121 22.07 -10.65 -2.15
C THR A 121 20.62 -10.47 -2.55
N ILE A 122 20.36 -9.33 -3.14
CA ILE A 122 19.26 -8.95 -4.02
C ILE A 122 18.21 -10.04 -4.11
N ASN A 123 17.13 -9.87 -3.45
CA ASN A 123 16.02 -10.71 -3.72
C ASN A 123 14.78 -9.87 -3.68
N ASN A 124 14.24 -9.84 -4.78
CA ASN A 124 12.93 -9.46 -5.20
C ASN A 124 11.88 -9.77 -4.12
N GLU A 125 11.97 -9.10 -2.96
CA GLU A 125 10.89 -9.14 -1.97
C GLU A 125 9.84 -8.13 -2.40
N ALA A 126 8.61 -8.62 -2.56
CA ALA A 126 7.45 -7.78 -2.73
C ALA A 126 6.26 -8.38 -1.97
N TYR A 127 5.34 -7.54 -1.58
CA TYR A 127 4.12 -7.92 -0.87
C TYR A 127 2.95 -7.17 -1.47
N ASN A 128 2.81 -7.26 -2.80
CA ASN A 128 1.71 -6.63 -3.49
C ASN A 128 1.03 -7.59 -4.49
N ASP A 129 -0.20 -7.26 -4.81
CA ASP A 129 -1.04 -7.89 -5.83
C ASP A 129 -1.78 -6.75 -6.52
N LEU A 130 -1.49 -6.54 -7.81
CA LEU A 130 -1.97 -5.37 -8.55
C LEU A 130 -3.49 -5.38 -8.73
N GLU A 131 -4.11 -6.55 -8.81
CA GLU A 131 -5.57 -6.67 -8.87
C GLU A 131 -6.22 -6.29 -7.53
N ILE A 132 -5.61 -6.70 -6.42
CA ILE A 132 -6.06 -6.31 -5.08
C ILE A 132 -5.85 -4.81 -4.89
N GLN A 133 -4.70 -4.26 -5.30
CA GLN A 133 -4.41 -2.83 -5.25
C GLN A 133 -5.45 -2.02 -6.02
N LYS A 134 -5.75 -2.41 -7.25
CA LYS A 134 -6.74 -1.72 -8.09
C LYS A 134 -8.12 -1.70 -7.41
N ARG A 135 -8.59 -2.86 -6.94
CA ARG A 135 -9.88 -2.96 -6.22
C ARG A 135 -9.91 -2.11 -4.96
N PHE A 136 -8.81 -2.09 -4.20
CA PHE A 136 -8.72 -1.25 -3.01
C PHE A 136 -8.87 0.24 -3.35
N LEU A 137 -8.20 0.71 -4.40
CA LEU A 137 -8.28 2.10 -4.85
C LEU A 137 -9.71 2.47 -5.28
N GLU A 138 -10.33 1.63 -6.10
CA GLU A 138 -11.70 1.80 -6.59
C GLU A 138 -12.73 1.78 -5.45
N ASN A 139 -12.66 0.80 -4.55
CA ASN A 139 -13.57 0.64 -3.42
C ASN A 139 -13.48 1.80 -2.41
N ASN A 140 -12.35 2.52 -2.41
CA ASN A 140 -12.15 3.68 -1.54
C ASN A 140 -12.29 5.02 -2.28
N GLY A 141 -12.88 5.01 -3.48
CA GLY A 141 -13.37 6.20 -4.17
C GLY A 141 -12.44 6.81 -5.22
N MET A 142 -11.34 6.14 -5.61
CA MET A 142 -10.56 6.56 -6.77
C MET A 142 -11.22 6.05 -8.06
N HIS A 143 -11.45 6.94 -9.01
CA HIS A 143 -12.10 6.55 -10.26
C HIS A 143 -11.13 5.77 -11.16
N ASN A 144 -11.62 4.74 -11.85
CA ASN A 144 -10.78 3.87 -12.70
C ASN A 144 -9.96 4.63 -13.76
N SER A 145 -10.50 5.73 -14.30
CA SER A 145 -9.79 6.58 -15.26
C SER A 145 -8.60 7.36 -14.68
N GLN A 146 -8.46 7.38 -13.36
CA GLN A 146 -7.35 8.02 -12.64
C GLN A 146 -6.23 7.02 -12.32
N ILE A 147 -6.48 5.71 -12.42
CA ILE A 147 -5.61 4.63 -11.96
C ILE A 147 -4.85 4.05 -13.15
N ASN A 148 -3.51 4.14 -13.13
CA ASN A 148 -2.63 3.49 -14.08
C ASN A 148 -1.62 2.66 -13.27
N ILE A 149 -1.68 1.33 -13.37
CA ILE A 149 -0.82 0.43 -12.61
C ILE A 149 0.07 -0.34 -13.56
N PHE A 150 1.37 -0.40 -13.24
CA PHE A 150 2.41 -1.05 -14.02
C PHE A 150 3.13 -2.09 -13.16
N ASP A 151 3.24 -3.30 -13.70
CA ASP A 151 4.10 -4.33 -13.13
C ASP A 151 5.56 -4.03 -13.50
N TYR A 152 6.37 -3.67 -12.50
CA TYR A 152 7.77 -3.31 -12.69
C TYR A 152 8.58 -4.38 -13.44
N ASP A 153 8.23 -5.64 -13.25
CA ASP A 153 8.99 -6.77 -13.82
C ASP A 153 8.52 -7.16 -15.24
N LYS A 154 7.38 -6.63 -15.73
CA LYS A 154 6.77 -7.06 -17.00
C LYS A 154 6.40 -5.93 -17.95
N ASP A 155 5.95 -4.80 -17.41
CA ASP A 155 5.39 -3.74 -18.22
C ASP A 155 6.47 -2.75 -18.68
N LYS A 156 6.26 -2.15 -19.84
CA LYS A 156 7.04 -0.97 -20.24
C LYS A 156 6.61 0.18 -19.34
N LEU A 157 7.57 0.76 -18.64
CA LEU A 157 7.31 1.89 -17.75
C LEU A 157 6.87 3.13 -18.54
N PRO A 158 6.05 4.00 -17.95
CA PRO A 158 5.57 5.20 -18.62
C PRO A 158 6.74 6.13 -18.97
N ASP A 159 6.73 6.63 -20.21
CA ASP A 159 7.73 7.56 -20.73
C ASP A 159 7.13 8.97 -20.79
N GLN A 160 6.87 9.55 -19.63
CA GLN A 160 6.31 10.88 -19.49
C GLN A 160 6.90 11.58 -18.27
N LYS A 161 6.78 12.90 -18.21
CA LYS A 161 7.16 13.68 -17.02
C LYS A 161 6.02 13.63 -16.00
N PHE A 162 6.39 13.55 -14.74
CA PHE A 162 5.48 13.63 -13.59
C PHE A 162 5.76 14.91 -12.81
N ASP A 163 4.78 15.35 -12.09
CA ASP A 163 4.81 16.55 -11.24
C ASP A 163 5.39 16.23 -9.85
#